data_65aeb24b8fac866b5f693e6c843c06a6
#
_entry.id   65aeb24b8fac866b5f693e6c843c06a6
#
_cell.length_a   1.000
_cell.length_b   1.000
_cell.length_c   1.000
_cell.angle_alpha   90.00
_cell.angle_beta   90.00
_cell.angle_gamma   90.00
#
_symmetry.space_group_name_H-M   'P 1'
#
loop_
_entity.id
_entity.type
_entity.pdbx_description
1 polymer ?
#
loop_
_entity_poly.entity_id
_entity_poly.type
_entity_poly.pdbx_seq_one_letter_code
_entity_poly.pdbx_strand_id
1 'polypeptide(L)'
;MSDGLELADVQVAADLTTYVARARTLDADGAIRLQASGATLAAWVGVRKGRGLMGEGTVIGLRVLPLARAVDEPVDVVVPLAAVADRLARSGSPQGAVPNTAPGASPQVVDESDGAFTLEIPPMTVRTSWAAVTPPRSGWSPLARLPVDGLVHVARVGIEEVATGTPEGAGAAAVEQLRERVWNRPIEGDLGGADGLPTGAALGLYALGFAVGDVATVYGTARWHRVSTDVGHVLVR
;
A
#
# COMPACT_ATOMS: atom_id res chain seq x y z
N MET A 1 4.65 -4.40 27.99
CA MET A 1 3.75 -4.62 26.85
C MET A 1 4.52 -4.13 25.63
N SER A 2 4.86 -5.00 24.71
CA SER A 2 5.60 -4.62 23.49
C SER A 2 4.67 -3.82 22.59
N ASP A 3 4.86 -2.50 22.52
CA ASP A 3 4.10 -1.62 21.61
C ASP A 3 4.57 -1.73 20.15
N GLY A 4 5.11 -2.89 19.73
CA GLY A 4 5.69 -3.11 18.42
C GLY A 4 5.20 -4.38 17.72
N LEU A 5 5.19 -4.36 16.39
CA LEU A 5 4.91 -5.49 15.53
C LEU A 5 6.23 -6.13 15.09
N GLU A 6 6.44 -7.40 15.41
CA GLU A 6 7.62 -8.13 14.96
C GLU A 6 7.40 -8.66 13.54
N LEU A 7 8.01 -8.01 12.54
CA LEU A 7 8.00 -8.48 11.16
C LEU A 7 8.83 -9.76 11.04
N ALA A 8 8.44 -10.67 10.14
CA ALA A 8 9.02 -12.00 10.07
C ALA A 8 10.54 -11.99 9.85
N ASP A 9 11.03 -11.06 9.04
CA ASP A 9 12.45 -10.91 8.73
C ASP A 9 12.78 -9.51 8.17
N VAL A 10 14.04 -9.24 7.89
CA VAL A 10 14.52 -7.99 7.30
C VAL A 10 14.00 -7.76 5.87
N GLN A 11 13.69 -8.82 5.12
CA GLN A 11 13.13 -8.69 3.77
C GLN A 11 11.70 -8.17 3.83
N VAL A 12 10.89 -8.65 4.77
CA VAL A 12 9.54 -8.15 5.03
C VAL A 12 9.58 -6.67 5.47
N ALA A 13 10.58 -6.28 6.26
CA ALA A 13 10.78 -4.88 6.65
C ALA A 13 11.17 -4.00 5.45
N ALA A 14 12.04 -4.48 4.56
CA ALA A 14 12.42 -3.79 3.32
C ALA A 14 11.23 -3.64 2.37
N ASP A 15 10.40 -4.67 2.28
CA ASP A 15 9.14 -4.68 1.53
C ASP A 15 8.17 -3.59 2.04
N LEU A 16 7.94 -3.55 3.35
CA LEU A 16 7.10 -2.52 3.97
C LEU A 16 7.69 -1.13 3.75
N THR A 17 9.02 -0.97 3.86
CA THR A 17 9.71 0.29 3.61
C THR A 17 9.48 0.78 2.19
N THR A 18 9.62 -0.11 1.20
CA THR A 18 9.37 0.20 -0.21
C THR A 18 7.91 0.59 -0.44
N TYR A 19 6.98 -0.13 0.15
CA TYR A 19 5.56 0.15 0.04
C TYR A 19 5.19 1.52 0.64
N VAL A 20 5.70 1.83 1.84
CA VAL A 20 5.51 3.13 2.50
C VAL A 20 6.11 4.27 1.68
N ALA A 21 7.32 4.08 1.13
CA ALA A 21 7.97 5.09 0.29
C ALA A 21 7.14 5.41 -0.97
N ARG A 22 6.61 4.39 -1.65
CA ARG A 22 5.73 4.56 -2.83
C ARG A 22 4.42 5.25 -2.46
N ALA A 23 3.80 4.88 -1.34
CA ALA A 23 2.60 5.53 -0.85
C ALA A 23 2.83 7.03 -0.55
N ARG A 24 3.98 7.38 0.03
CA ARG A 24 4.37 8.78 0.28
C ARG A 24 4.60 9.59 -1.00
N THR A 25 5.02 8.96 -2.09
CA THR A 25 5.11 9.63 -3.40
C THR A 25 3.74 10.03 -3.93
N LEU A 26 2.69 9.29 -3.58
CA LEU A 26 1.31 9.63 -3.96
C LEU A 26 0.70 10.72 -3.07
N ASP A 27 0.94 10.63 -1.77
CA ASP A 27 0.44 11.58 -0.75
C ASP A 27 1.48 11.65 0.38
N ALA A 28 2.31 12.71 0.37
CA ALA A 28 3.38 12.89 1.36
C ALA A 28 2.86 13.00 2.80
N ASP A 29 1.66 13.59 2.95
CA ASP A 29 0.94 13.75 4.22
C ASP A 29 -0.09 12.63 4.45
N GLY A 30 -0.01 11.58 3.66
CA GLY A 30 -0.92 10.45 3.69
C GLY A 30 -0.83 9.63 4.98
N ALA A 31 -1.77 8.68 5.10
CA ALA A 31 -1.86 7.79 6.24
C ALA A 31 -1.78 6.32 5.81
N ILE A 32 -1.37 5.47 6.74
CA ILE A 32 -1.40 4.01 6.62
C ILE A 32 -2.25 3.44 7.76
N ARG A 33 -3.11 2.49 7.46
CA ARG A 33 -3.82 1.70 8.46
C ARG A 33 -3.09 0.38 8.63
N LEU A 34 -2.69 0.10 9.85
CA LEU A 34 -2.03 -1.14 10.24
C LEU A 34 -3.06 -1.99 10.99
N GLN A 35 -3.37 -3.15 10.43
CA GLN A 35 -4.24 -4.14 11.05
C GLN A 35 -3.47 -5.43 11.25
N ALA A 36 -3.20 -5.81 12.51
CA ALA A 36 -2.55 -7.06 12.84
C ALA A 36 -3.53 -8.00 13.55
N SER A 37 -3.51 -9.28 13.15
CA SER A 37 -4.30 -10.33 13.76
C SER A 37 -3.60 -11.67 13.56
N GLY A 38 -3.41 -12.43 14.64
CA GLY A 38 -2.55 -13.60 14.60
C GLY A 38 -1.15 -13.22 14.10
N ALA A 39 -0.55 -14.00 13.24
CA ALA A 39 0.77 -13.75 12.66
C ALA A 39 0.70 -12.99 11.31
N THR A 40 -0.27 -12.12 11.13
CA THR A 40 -0.46 -11.40 9.85
C THR A 40 -0.67 -9.91 10.09
N LEU A 41 0.05 -9.10 9.33
CA LEU A 41 -0.12 -7.65 9.24
C LEU A 41 -0.73 -7.29 7.88
N ALA A 42 -1.87 -6.62 7.88
CA ALA A 42 -2.48 -5.97 6.72
C ALA A 42 -2.17 -4.47 6.77
N ALA A 43 -1.37 -3.99 5.84
CA ALA A 43 -1.01 -2.59 5.69
C ALA A 43 -1.81 -1.96 4.54
N TRP A 44 -2.66 -0.98 4.87
CA TRP A 44 -3.56 -0.32 3.94
C TRP A 44 -3.16 1.12 3.69
N VAL A 45 -3.18 1.58 2.45
CA VAL A 45 -2.96 2.99 2.10
C VAL A 45 -4.03 3.48 1.13
N GLY A 46 -4.39 4.76 1.22
CA GLY A 46 -5.27 5.39 0.25
C GLY A 46 -4.47 5.83 -0.98
N VAL A 47 -4.85 5.36 -2.15
CA VAL A 47 -4.34 5.85 -3.45
C VAL A 47 -5.19 7.03 -3.92
N ARG A 48 -6.50 6.89 -3.78
CA ARG A 48 -7.47 7.96 -4.05
C ARG A 48 -8.57 7.99 -3.01
N LYS A 49 -8.93 9.18 -2.60
CA LYS A 49 -10.07 9.42 -1.70
C LYS A 49 -11.35 9.38 -2.55
N GLY A 50 -12.32 8.58 -2.12
CA GLY A 50 -13.62 8.56 -2.76
C GLY A 50 -14.47 9.79 -2.43
N ARG A 51 -15.56 9.96 -3.16
CA ARG A 51 -16.55 11.02 -2.95
C ARG A 51 -17.81 10.52 -2.28
N GLY A 52 -18.52 11.48 -1.69
CA GLY A 52 -19.80 11.23 -1.04
C GLY A 52 -19.72 10.30 0.16
N LEU A 53 -20.85 10.08 0.79
CA LEU A 53 -20.97 9.23 1.98
C LEU A 53 -20.61 7.78 1.70
N MET A 54 -20.81 7.32 0.47
CA MET A 54 -20.56 5.95 0.08
C MET A 54 -19.10 5.70 -0.37
N GLY A 55 -18.26 6.75 -0.50
CA GLY A 55 -16.87 6.62 -0.90
C GLY A 55 -16.68 6.14 -2.35
N GLU A 56 -17.51 6.58 -3.28
CA GLU A 56 -17.39 6.21 -4.70
C GLU A 56 -16.07 6.73 -5.28
N GLY A 57 -15.39 5.91 -6.08
CA GLY A 57 -14.09 6.21 -6.63
C GLY A 57 -12.93 6.07 -5.63
N THR A 58 -13.17 5.47 -4.45
CA THR A 58 -12.10 5.12 -3.50
C THR A 58 -11.19 4.05 -4.13
N VAL A 59 -9.88 4.29 -4.08
CA VAL A 59 -8.83 3.33 -4.44
C VAL A 59 -7.92 3.13 -3.25
N ILE A 60 -7.78 1.88 -2.81
CA ILE A 60 -7.00 1.50 -1.63
C ILE A 60 -5.98 0.44 -2.03
N GLY A 61 -4.73 0.60 -1.61
CA GLY A 61 -3.71 -0.44 -1.68
C GLY A 61 -3.69 -1.28 -0.40
N LEU A 62 -3.45 -2.56 -0.55
CA LEU A 62 -3.27 -3.50 0.55
C LEU A 62 -2.02 -4.33 0.33
N ARG A 63 -1.11 -4.30 1.29
CA ARG A 63 0.00 -5.24 1.43
C ARG A 63 -0.25 -6.14 2.64
N VAL A 64 -0.14 -7.44 2.44
CA VAL A 64 -0.24 -8.43 3.52
C VAL A 64 1.15 -8.97 3.79
N LEU A 65 1.56 -8.91 5.06
CA LEU A 65 2.92 -9.22 5.49
C LEU A 65 2.88 -10.21 6.66
N PRO A 66 3.79 -11.19 6.71
CA PRO A 66 3.91 -12.09 7.84
C PRO A 66 4.55 -11.38 9.05
N LEU A 67 4.12 -11.74 10.23
CA LEU A 67 4.76 -11.40 11.49
C LEU A 67 5.56 -12.61 12.00
N ALA A 68 6.69 -12.34 12.66
CA ALA A 68 7.51 -13.38 13.29
C ALA A 68 6.75 -14.09 14.42
N ARG A 69 5.88 -13.34 15.10
CA ARG A 69 5.05 -13.82 16.19
C ARG A 69 3.61 -13.29 16.07
N ALA A 70 2.67 -14.14 16.43
CA ALA A 70 1.27 -13.72 16.53
C ALA A 70 1.10 -12.60 17.58
N VAL A 71 0.28 -11.60 17.26
CA VAL A 71 -0.10 -10.58 18.24
C VAL A 71 -1.06 -11.18 19.26
N ASP A 72 -0.88 -10.82 20.55
CA ASP A 72 -1.76 -11.27 21.63
C ASP A 72 -3.15 -10.66 21.50
N GLU A 73 -3.21 -9.38 21.11
CA GLU A 73 -4.45 -8.66 20.86
C GLU A 73 -4.45 -8.07 19.44
N PRO A 74 -5.59 -8.07 18.73
CA PRO A 74 -5.69 -7.45 17.41
C PRO A 74 -5.34 -5.96 17.46
N VAL A 75 -4.52 -5.52 16.51
CA VAL A 75 -4.16 -4.11 16.31
C VAL A 75 -4.97 -3.56 15.14
N ASP A 76 -5.53 -2.37 15.29
CA ASP A 76 -6.17 -1.62 14.19
C ASP A 76 -5.99 -0.12 14.42
N VAL A 77 -4.99 0.45 13.78
CA VAL A 77 -4.62 1.86 13.95
C VAL A 77 -4.39 2.52 12.61
N VAL A 78 -4.74 3.81 12.51
CA VAL A 78 -4.44 4.65 11.36
C VAL A 78 -3.44 5.71 11.79
N VAL A 79 -2.25 5.70 11.17
CA VAL A 79 -1.11 6.54 11.57
C VAL A 79 -0.53 7.27 10.36
N PRO A 80 0.20 8.39 10.53
CA PRO A 80 0.86 9.08 9.43
C PRO A 80 1.89 8.18 8.75
N LEU A 81 1.92 8.17 7.40
CA LEU A 81 2.95 7.48 6.62
C LEU A 81 4.36 7.92 6.99
N ALA A 82 4.56 9.23 7.23
CA ALA A 82 5.85 9.77 7.64
C ALA A 82 6.35 9.16 8.95
N ALA A 83 5.45 9.00 9.95
CA ALA A 83 5.81 8.43 11.24
C ALA A 83 6.22 6.95 11.14
N VAL A 84 5.61 6.18 10.24
CA VAL A 84 6.02 4.79 9.96
C VAL A 84 7.34 4.76 9.22
N ALA A 85 7.52 5.60 8.20
CA ALA A 85 8.79 5.70 7.46
C ALA A 85 9.98 6.01 8.38
N ASP A 86 9.82 6.94 9.32
CA ASP A 86 10.85 7.32 10.29
C ASP A 86 11.23 6.15 11.22
N ARG A 87 10.25 5.30 11.59
CA ARG A 87 10.51 4.11 12.41
C ARG A 87 11.24 3.03 11.64
N LEU A 88 10.80 2.75 10.42
CA LEU A 88 11.46 1.81 9.53
C LEU A 88 12.92 2.22 9.26
N ALA A 89 13.20 3.51 9.07
CA ALA A 89 14.54 4.01 8.87
C ALA A 89 15.43 3.85 10.11
N ARG A 90 14.89 4.08 11.33
CA ARG A 90 15.66 3.93 12.58
C ARG A 90 15.97 2.48 12.91
N SER A 91 15.00 1.59 12.73
CA SER A 91 15.17 0.16 13.05
C SER A 91 16.05 -0.56 12.03
N GLY A 92 16.20 -0.04 10.81
CA GLY A 92 17.13 -0.54 9.79
C GLY A 92 18.57 -0.04 9.96
N SER A 93 18.84 0.89 10.88
CA SER A 93 20.19 1.28 11.23
C SER A 93 20.76 0.32 12.26
N PRO A 94 21.98 -0.24 12.08
CA PRO A 94 22.61 -1.08 13.10
C PRO A 94 22.74 -0.26 14.38
N GLN A 95 21.84 -0.45 15.33
CA GLN A 95 21.98 0.13 16.65
C GLN A 95 23.10 -0.59 17.37
N GLY A 96 24.22 0.11 17.54
CA GLY A 96 25.25 -0.31 18.47
C GLY A 96 26.64 -0.59 17.93
N ALA A 97 26.99 -0.18 16.74
CA ALA A 97 28.40 -0.04 16.41
C ALA A 97 28.98 1.22 17.12
N VAL A 98 29.09 1.17 18.45
CA VAL A 98 30.08 1.98 19.15
C VAL A 98 31.42 1.39 18.70
N PRO A 99 32.31 2.14 18.03
CA PRO A 99 33.63 1.60 17.72
C PRO A 99 34.36 1.37 19.04
N ASN A 100 34.34 0.14 19.51
CA ASN A 100 35.18 -0.27 20.63
C ASN A 100 36.62 -0.33 20.13
N THR A 101 37.31 0.79 20.20
CA THR A 101 38.73 0.96 19.87
C THR A 101 39.55 0.48 21.05
N ALA A 102 39.39 -0.75 21.48
CA ALA A 102 40.31 -1.42 22.37
C ALA A 102 41.27 -2.29 21.54
N PRO A 103 42.59 -2.09 21.58
CA PRO A 103 43.55 -2.92 20.85
C PRO A 103 43.58 -4.32 21.51
N GLY A 104 43.11 -5.34 20.79
CA GLY A 104 43.22 -6.74 21.21
C GLY A 104 41.92 -7.54 21.26
N ALA A 105 40.77 -7.01 20.89
CA ALA A 105 39.53 -7.78 20.80
C ALA A 105 39.52 -8.59 19.50
N SER A 106 39.47 -9.90 19.61
CA SER A 106 39.17 -10.83 18.49
C SER A 106 37.84 -10.43 17.86
N PRO A 107 37.69 -10.54 16.52
CA PRO A 107 36.41 -10.29 15.87
C PRO A 107 35.39 -11.29 16.44
N GLN A 108 34.45 -10.79 17.22
CA GLN A 108 33.25 -11.57 17.55
C GLN A 108 32.50 -11.73 16.23
N VAL A 109 32.34 -12.99 15.80
CA VAL A 109 31.36 -13.35 14.79
C VAL A 109 30.01 -12.90 15.38
N VAL A 110 29.48 -11.79 14.92
CA VAL A 110 28.07 -11.46 15.13
C VAL A 110 27.33 -12.55 14.42
N ASP A 111 26.72 -13.42 15.24
CA ASP A 111 25.73 -14.37 14.79
C ASP A 111 24.73 -13.57 13.97
N GLU A 112 24.66 -13.83 12.67
CA GLU A 112 23.56 -13.38 11.81
C GLU A 112 22.31 -14.17 12.19
N SER A 113 21.96 -14.09 13.47
CA SER A 113 20.70 -14.60 13.96
C SER A 113 19.61 -13.77 13.29
N ASP A 114 18.75 -14.42 12.54
CA ASP A 114 17.43 -14.03 12.08
C ASP A 114 16.83 -12.88 12.92
N GLY A 115 17.28 -11.66 12.64
CA GLY A 115 16.89 -10.50 13.43
C GLY A 115 15.46 -10.14 13.10
N ALA A 116 14.51 -10.61 13.91
CA ALA A 116 13.15 -10.13 13.84
C ALA A 116 13.17 -8.60 13.90
N PHE A 117 12.62 -7.95 12.87
CA PHE A 117 12.55 -6.51 12.79
C PHE A 117 11.31 -6.02 13.55
N THR A 118 11.48 -5.21 14.58
CA THR A 118 10.37 -4.66 15.34
C THR A 118 9.95 -3.30 14.79
N LEU A 119 8.74 -3.22 14.27
CA LEU A 119 8.08 -1.96 13.92
C LEU A 119 7.33 -1.40 15.13
N GLU A 120 7.86 -0.36 15.76
CA GLU A 120 7.14 0.38 16.78
C GLU A 120 5.91 1.08 16.19
N ILE A 121 4.75 0.89 16.82
CA ILE A 121 3.52 1.56 16.39
C ILE A 121 3.59 3.05 16.78
N PRO A 122 3.38 4.00 15.82
CA PRO A 122 3.32 5.42 16.16
C PRO A 122 2.19 5.71 17.15
N PRO A 123 2.44 6.48 18.24
CA PRO A 123 1.42 6.75 19.24
C PRO A 123 0.35 7.74 18.75
N MET A 124 0.67 8.55 17.73
CA MET A 124 -0.26 9.52 17.16
C MET A 124 -1.10 8.87 16.07
N THR A 125 -2.42 8.84 16.26
CA THR A 125 -3.38 8.38 15.26
C THR A 125 -3.95 9.55 14.47
N VAL A 126 -4.37 9.26 13.22
CA VAL A 126 -5.02 10.23 12.34
C VAL A 126 -6.34 9.67 11.79
N ARG A 127 -7.20 10.55 11.30
CA ARG A 127 -8.46 10.16 10.64
C ARG A 127 -8.39 10.49 9.17
N THR A 128 -8.78 9.55 8.33
CA THR A 128 -8.87 9.73 6.87
C THR A 128 -10.13 9.07 6.34
N SER A 129 -10.75 9.70 5.35
CA SER A 129 -12.03 9.24 4.79
C SER A 129 -11.96 7.83 4.19
N TRP A 130 -10.86 7.50 3.52
CA TRP A 130 -10.70 6.19 2.90
C TRP A 130 -10.61 5.05 3.93
N ALA A 131 -10.06 5.30 5.12
CA ALA A 131 -9.95 4.28 6.16
C ALA A 131 -11.28 3.95 6.85
N ALA A 132 -12.28 4.84 6.71
CA ALA A 132 -13.64 4.59 7.17
C ALA A 132 -14.43 3.68 6.22
N VAL A 133 -13.95 3.53 4.97
CA VAL A 133 -14.60 2.70 3.95
C VAL A 133 -13.92 1.33 3.94
N THR A 134 -14.51 0.37 4.64
CA THR A 134 -13.92 -0.97 4.81
C THR A 134 -14.41 -1.93 3.72
N PRO A 135 -13.50 -2.51 2.91
CA PRO A 135 -13.85 -3.58 1.99
C PRO A 135 -14.33 -4.82 2.73
N PRO A 136 -15.22 -5.63 2.13
CA PRO A 136 -15.66 -6.89 2.73
C PRO A 136 -14.48 -7.87 2.83
N ARG A 137 -14.45 -8.65 3.91
CA ARG A 137 -13.39 -9.65 4.15
C ARG A 137 -13.62 -10.95 3.36
N SER A 138 -14.83 -11.22 2.91
CA SER A 138 -15.25 -12.44 2.21
C SER A 138 -16.26 -12.14 1.12
N GLY A 139 -16.71 -13.17 0.40
CA GLY A 139 -17.70 -13.03 -0.67
C GLY A 139 -17.11 -12.52 -2.00
N TRP A 140 -15.81 -12.66 -2.18
CA TRP A 140 -15.11 -12.32 -3.42
C TRP A 140 -15.25 -13.44 -4.44
N SER A 141 -15.72 -13.12 -5.64
CA SER A 141 -15.78 -14.04 -6.77
C SER A 141 -14.76 -13.63 -7.84
N PRO A 142 -14.03 -14.57 -8.45
CA PRO A 142 -13.13 -14.25 -9.56
C PRO A 142 -13.96 -13.78 -10.76
N LEU A 143 -13.54 -12.69 -11.39
CA LEU A 143 -14.17 -12.09 -12.56
C LEU A 143 -13.32 -12.28 -13.82
N ALA A 144 -12.04 -11.95 -13.73
CA ALA A 144 -11.15 -11.95 -14.86
C ALA A 144 -9.68 -12.19 -14.47
N ARG A 145 -8.87 -12.50 -15.48
CA ARG A 145 -7.41 -12.49 -15.41
C ARG A 145 -6.90 -11.52 -16.48
N LEU A 146 -6.21 -10.48 -16.06
CA LEU A 146 -5.77 -9.40 -16.94
C LEU A 146 -4.24 -9.40 -17.04
N PRO A 147 -3.66 -9.14 -18.23
CA PRO A 147 -2.22 -8.98 -18.36
C PRO A 147 -1.75 -7.76 -17.58
N VAL A 148 -0.70 -7.92 -16.76
CA VAL A 148 -0.13 -6.84 -15.95
C VAL A 148 0.37 -5.69 -16.82
N ASP A 149 1.01 -5.98 -17.95
CA ASP A 149 1.51 -4.98 -18.90
C ASP A 149 0.38 -4.11 -19.46
N GLY A 150 -0.79 -4.70 -19.70
CA GLY A 150 -1.97 -3.97 -20.14
C GLY A 150 -2.47 -2.99 -19.05
N LEU A 151 -2.49 -3.43 -17.80
CA LEU A 151 -2.83 -2.54 -16.66
C LEU A 151 -1.80 -1.43 -16.48
N VAL A 152 -0.51 -1.72 -16.64
CA VAL A 152 0.57 -0.71 -16.63
C VAL A 152 0.38 0.31 -17.75
N HIS A 153 0.01 -0.14 -18.96
CA HIS A 153 -0.29 0.75 -20.08
C HIS A 153 -1.46 1.68 -19.76
N VAL A 154 -2.58 1.14 -19.25
CA VAL A 154 -3.74 1.96 -18.80
C VAL A 154 -3.34 3.00 -17.77
N ALA A 155 -2.52 2.63 -16.78
CA ALA A 155 -2.05 3.57 -15.76
C ALA A 155 -1.22 4.71 -16.37
N ARG A 156 -0.27 4.38 -17.26
CA ARG A 156 0.59 5.38 -17.91
C ARG A 156 -0.19 6.35 -18.79
N VAL A 157 -1.11 5.83 -19.59
CA VAL A 157 -2.00 6.67 -20.42
C VAL A 157 -2.82 7.63 -19.55
N GLY A 158 -3.40 7.14 -18.46
CA GLY A 158 -4.15 7.99 -17.56
C GLY A 158 -3.29 9.04 -16.84
N ILE A 159 -2.05 8.71 -16.45
CA ILE A 159 -1.10 9.65 -15.86
C ILE A 159 -0.77 10.78 -16.87
N GLU A 160 -0.48 10.42 -18.13
CA GLU A 160 -0.18 11.35 -19.19
C GLU A 160 -1.39 12.25 -19.50
N GLU A 161 -2.60 11.68 -19.57
CA GLU A 161 -3.84 12.43 -19.77
C GLU A 161 -4.06 13.47 -18.65
N VAL A 162 -3.80 13.12 -17.39
CA VAL A 162 -3.88 14.07 -16.27
C VAL A 162 -2.79 15.14 -16.37
N ALA A 163 -1.57 14.76 -16.71
CA ALA A 163 -0.43 15.68 -16.80
C ALA A 163 -0.62 16.72 -17.92
N THR A 164 -1.04 16.26 -19.10
CA THR A 164 -1.22 17.12 -20.29
C THR A 164 -2.55 17.90 -20.27
N GLY A 165 -3.58 17.29 -19.67
CA GLY A 165 -4.91 17.92 -19.57
C GLY A 165 -5.05 18.96 -18.44
N THR A 166 -3.97 19.22 -17.69
CA THR A 166 -3.96 20.23 -16.62
C THR A 166 -3.39 21.54 -17.19
N PRO A 167 -4.22 22.56 -17.49
CA PRO A 167 -3.73 23.85 -18.00
C PRO A 167 -2.83 24.53 -16.96
N GLU A 168 -1.84 25.30 -17.42
CA GLU A 168 -1.06 26.19 -16.55
C GLU A 168 -2.00 27.14 -15.80
N GLY A 169 -1.88 27.18 -14.48
CA GLY A 169 -2.73 28.01 -13.62
C GLY A 169 -4.12 27.43 -13.33
N ALA A 170 -4.40 26.18 -13.71
CA ALA A 170 -5.64 25.51 -13.34
C ALA A 170 -5.79 25.47 -11.82
N GLY A 171 -6.95 25.84 -11.29
CA GLY A 171 -7.26 25.72 -9.88
C GLY A 171 -7.36 24.25 -9.44
N ALA A 172 -7.06 23.98 -8.17
CA ALA A 172 -7.07 22.62 -7.60
C ALA A 172 -8.36 21.83 -7.89
N ALA A 173 -9.52 22.51 -7.93
CA ALA A 173 -10.80 21.89 -8.23
C ALA A 173 -10.88 21.35 -9.68
N ALA A 174 -10.32 22.06 -10.66
CA ALA A 174 -10.32 21.63 -12.05
C ALA A 174 -9.39 20.42 -12.25
N VAL A 175 -8.23 20.44 -11.61
CA VAL A 175 -7.29 19.30 -11.60
C VAL A 175 -7.95 18.06 -10.99
N GLU A 176 -8.65 18.23 -9.87
CA GLU A 176 -9.33 17.11 -9.22
C GLU A 176 -10.48 16.56 -10.08
N GLN A 177 -11.25 17.41 -10.74
CA GLN A 177 -12.29 16.96 -11.68
C GLN A 177 -11.71 16.16 -12.86
N LEU A 178 -10.54 16.58 -13.38
CA LEU A 178 -9.85 15.82 -14.44
C LEU A 178 -9.41 14.46 -13.92
N ARG A 179 -8.75 14.42 -12.77
CA ARG A 179 -8.34 13.18 -12.12
C ARG A 179 -9.50 12.22 -11.89
N GLU A 180 -10.63 12.74 -11.46
CA GLU A 180 -11.83 11.92 -11.27
C GLU A 180 -12.36 11.34 -12.57
N ARG A 181 -12.45 12.14 -13.62
CA ARG A 181 -12.89 11.68 -14.92
C ARG A 181 -11.98 10.58 -15.46
N VAL A 182 -10.68 10.75 -15.33
CA VAL A 182 -9.70 9.77 -15.80
C VAL A 182 -9.77 8.49 -15.00
N TRP A 183 -9.72 8.58 -13.66
CA TRP A 183 -9.55 7.40 -12.82
C TRP A 183 -10.85 6.66 -12.44
N ASN A 184 -12.02 7.24 -12.70
CA ASN A 184 -13.30 6.56 -12.53
C ASN A 184 -13.84 5.97 -13.83
N ARG A 185 -13.19 6.24 -14.98
CA ARG A 185 -13.55 5.64 -16.26
C ARG A 185 -13.34 4.14 -16.21
N PRO A 186 -14.27 3.31 -16.72
CA PRO A 186 -14.05 1.88 -16.87
C PRO A 186 -12.85 1.61 -17.79
N ILE A 187 -12.13 0.52 -17.52
CA ILE A 187 -11.10 0.01 -18.43
C ILE A 187 -11.82 -0.55 -19.66
N GLU A 188 -11.45 -0.07 -20.84
CA GLU A 188 -12.03 -0.46 -22.14
C GLU A 188 -11.08 -1.35 -22.95
N GLY A 189 -11.59 -2.03 -23.98
CA GLY A 189 -10.82 -2.83 -24.91
C GLY A 189 -10.62 -4.28 -24.47
N ASP A 190 -9.57 -4.93 -25.02
CA ASP A 190 -9.26 -6.35 -24.76
C ASP A 190 -8.92 -6.66 -23.29
N LEU A 191 -8.79 -5.62 -22.46
CA LEU A 191 -8.64 -5.72 -21.00
C LEU A 191 -10.00 -5.72 -20.28
N GLY A 192 -11.12 -5.62 -21.01
CA GLY A 192 -12.47 -5.47 -20.46
C GLY A 192 -13.10 -6.75 -19.89
N GLY A 193 -12.30 -7.75 -19.53
CA GLY A 193 -12.82 -8.97 -18.90
C GLY A 193 -13.37 -8.78 -17.48
N ALA A 194 -13.27 -7.56 -16.91
CA ALA A 194 -13.88 -7.20 -15.65
C ALA A 194 -14.78 -5.97 -15.86
N ASP A 195 -16.04 -6.23 -16.15
CA ASP A 195 -17.03 -5.17 -16.37
C ASP A 195 -17.04 -4.16 -15.22
N GLY A 196 -16.88 -2.89 -15.57
CA GLY A 196 -16.92 -1.79 -14.61
C GLY A 196 -15.66 -1.60 -13.77
N LEU A 197 -14.54 -2.29 -14.04
CA LEU A 197 -13.27 -2.05 -13.32
C LEU A 197 -12.74 -0.64 -13.67
N PRO A 198 -12.65 0.29 -12.68
CA PRO A 198 -12.16 1.64 -12.96
C PRO A 198 -10.65 1.65 -13.27
N THR A 199 -10.22 2.57 -14.15
CA THR A 199 -8.80 2.82 -14.45
C THR A 199 -7.97 3.16 -13.21
N GLY A 200 -8.59 3.66 -12.14
CA GLY A 200 -7.97 3.86 -10.83
C GLY A 200 -7.38 2.60 -10.22
N ALA A 201 -7.90 1.41 -10.57
CA ALA A 201 -7.29 0.14 -10.17
C ALA A 201 -5.89 -0.03 -10.77
N ALA A 202 -5.75 0.29 -12.06
CA ALA A 202 -4.47 0.27 -12.76
C ALA A 202 -3.49 1.30 -12.18
N LEU A 203 -3.97 2.51 -11.86
CA LEU A 203 -3.16 3.52 -11.17
C LEU A 203 -2.60 2.97 -9.85
N GLY A 204 -3.46 2.40 -9.01
CA GLY A 204 -3.04 1.85 -7.72
C GLY A 204 -2.01 0.73 -7.87
N LEU A 205 -2.22 -0.19 -8.82
CA LEU A 205 -1.29 -1.27 -9.11
C LEU A 205 0.10 -0.76 -9.51
N TYR A 206 0.13 0.21 -10.44
CA TYR A 206 1.35 0.82 -10.95
C TYR A 206 2.08 1.64 -9.88
N ALA A 207 1.36 2.56 -9.23
CA ALA A 207 1.96 3.52 -8.31
C ALA A 207 2.50 2.86 -7.03
N LEU A 208 1.83 1.81 -6.53
CA LEU A 208 2.29 1.07 -5.35
C LEU A 208 3.32 -0.02 -5.68
N GLY A 209 3.62 -0.23 -6.98
CA GLY A 209 4.57 -1.23 -7.44
C GLY A 209 4.07 -2.66 -7.31
N PHE A 210 2.77 -2.85 -7.39
CA PHE A 210 2.15 -4.16 -7.40
C PHE A 210 2.06 -4.78 -8.80
N ALA A 211 2.51 -4.05 -9.83
CA ALA A 211 2.55 -4.53 -11.21
C ALA A 211 3.74 -5.49 -11.42
N VAL A 212 3.64 -6.69 -10.85
CA VAL A 212 4.66 -7.74 -10.89
C VAL A 212 4.03 -9.02 -11.43
N GLY A 213 4.81 -9.81 -12.18
CA GLY A 213 4.34 -11.01 -12.87
C GLY A 213 3.59 -10.69 -14.17
N ASP A 214 3.06 -11.72 -14.82
CA ASP A 214 2.43 -11.58 -16.14
C ASP A 214 0.93 -11.28 -16.04
N VAL A 215 0.28 -11.75 -14.98
CA VAL A 215 -1.18 -11.75 -14.84
C VAL A 215 -1.63 -11.28 -13.48
N ALA A 216 -2.57 -10.36 -13.45
CA ALA A 216 -3.31 -9.95 -12.26
C ALA A 216 -4.71 -10.59 -12.29
N THR A 217 -5.18 -11.10 -11.15
CA THR A 217 -6.53 -11.63 -11.00
C THR A 217 -7.47 -10.58 -10.44
N VAL A 218 -8.60 -10.40 -11.12
CA VAL A 218 -9.66 -9.48 -10.69
C VAL A 218 -10.75 -10.28 -9.99
N TYR A 219 -11.15 -9.79 -8.83
CA TYR A 219 -12.28 -10.30 -8.06
C TYR A 219 -13.31 -9.20 -7.89
N GLY A 220 -14.57 -9.60 -7.79
CA GLY A 220 -15.68 -8.69 -7.50
C GLY A 220 -16.51 -9.15 -6.33
N THR A 221 -17.13 -8.17 -5.67
CA THR A 221 -18.20 -8.38 -4.70
C THR A 221 -19.06 -7.13 -4.62
N ALA A 222 -20.39 -7.26 -4.68
CA ALA A 222 -21.38 -6.19 -4.60
C ALA A 222 -20.95 -4.83 -5.19
N ARG A 223 -20.09 -4.07 -4.49
CA ARG A 223 -19.66 -2.71 -4.85
C ARG A 223 -18.15 -2.55 -4.91
N TRP A 224 -17.38 -3.64 -4.85
CA TRP A 224 -15.95 -3.61 -4.83
C TRP A 224 -15.34 -4.50 -5.89
N HIS A 225 -14.29 -4.01 -6.52
CA HIS A 225 -13.34 -4.84 -7.27
C HIS A 225 -12.02 -4.91 -6.49
N ARG A 226 -11.35 -6.04 -6.61
CA ARG A 226 -10.01 -6.26 -6.09
C ARG A 226 -9.12 -6.81 -7.20
N VAL A 227 -8.08 -6.09 -7.54
CA VAL A 227 -7.02 -6.54 -8.44
C VAL A 227 -5.88 -7.07 -7.59
N SER A 228 -5.48 -8.31 -7.81
CA SER A 228 -4.50 -9.03 -6.99
C SER A 228 -3.35 -9.53 -7.86
N THR A 229 -2.14 -9.31 -7.37
CA THR A 229 -0.90 -9.94 -7.84
C THR A 229 -0.25 -10.66 -6.66
N ASP A 230 0.88 -11.32 -6.88
CA ASP A 230 1.61 -12.03 -5.82
C ASP A 230 2.16 -11.09 -4.74
N VAL A 231 2.30 -9.80 -5.05
CA VAL A 231 2.92 -8.83 -4.15
C VAL A 231 1.94 -7.88 -3.47
N GLY A 232 0.67 -7.83 -3.89
CA GLY A 232 -0.29 -6.95 -3.24
C GLY A 232 -1.64 -6.89 -3.94
N HIS A 233 -2.53 -6.10 -3.34
CA HIS A 233 -3.90 -5.97 -3.80
C HIS A 233 -4.29 -4.49 -3.93
N VAL A 234 -5.04 -4.18 -4.97
CA VAL A 234 -5.71 -2.87 -5.12
C VAL A 234 -7.20 -3.09 -5.06
N LEU A 235 -7.88 -2.36 -4.18
CA LEU A 235 -9.31 -2.43 -3.99
C LEU A 235 -9.94 -1.12 -4.45
N VAL A 236 -10.97 -1.22 -5.28
CA VAL A 236 -11.69 -0.06 -5.83
C VAL A 236 -13.18 -0.21 -5.64
N ARG A 237 -13.83 0.93 -5.47
CA ARG A 237 -15.27 1.01 -5.22
C ARG A 237 -15.95 2.01 -6.14
#